data_40a80210bfcb5c92338134fed1025578
#
_entry.id   40a80210bfcb5c92338134fed1025578
#
_cell.length_a   1.000
_cell.length_b   1.000
_cell.length_c   1.000
_cell.angle_alpha   90.00
_cell.angle_beta   90.00
_cell.angle_gamma   90.00
#
_symmetry.space_group_name_H-M   'P 1'
#
loop_
_entity.id
_entity.type
_entity.pdbx_description
1 polymer ?
#
loop_
_entity_poly.entity_id
_entity_poly.type
_entity_poly.pdbx_seq_one_letter_code
_entity_poly.pdbx_strand_id
1 'polypeptide(L)'
;MNLKIISAGAGSGKTYRLTQEMVALLNPDNPNRVRANGIIATTFTNKAAAELQERVRTKLLEEGLIAEADELTNALIGTVHGLGVKLLKRFAFEAGVSPEVDIIADEDQQTMFNQSLAAILTPKLISTMEALAERLGLNKKERYDWRIEVKRLTDIARANAMDLPTLEKSKRNSIDSFFQL
;
A
#
# COMPACT_ATOMS: atom_id res chain seq x y z
N MET A 1 -1.44 -22.67 -10.25
CA MET A 1 -0.55 -21.58 -9.80
C MET A 1 0.65 -22.19 -9.09
N ASN A 2 1.86 -21.95 -9.59
CA ASN A 2 3.08 -22.49 -8.96
C ASN A 2 3.67 -21.42 -8.05
N LEU A 3 3.75 -21.70 -6.75
CA LEU A 3 4.37 -20.82 -5.77
C LEU A 3 5.80 -21.32 -5.47
N LYS A 4 6.79 -20.43 -5.63
CA LYS A 4 8.19 -20.68 -5.27
C LYS A 4 8.58 -19.72 -4.13
N ILE A 5 8.90 -20.25 -2.97
CA ILE A 5 9.35 -19.48 -1.81
C ILE A 5 10.86 -19.60 -1.69
N ILE A 6 11.57 -18.47 -1.65
CA ILE A 6 13.02 -18.42 -1.46
C ILE A 6 13.30 -17.68 -0.16
N SER A 7 13.77 -18.41 0.85
CA SER A 7 14.21 -17.83 2.11
C SER A 7 15.65 -17.34 2.00
N ALA A 8 15.92 -16.13 2.48
CA ALA A 8 17.24 -15.54 2.38
C ALA A 8 17.46 -14.48 3.47
N GLY A 9 18.59 -14.55 4.18
CA GLY A 9 19.02 -13.58 5.18
C GLY A 9 19.51 -12.25 4.60
N ALA A 10 19.88 -11.30 5.44
CA ALA A 10 20.53 -10.06 5.00
C ALA A 10 21.87 -10.38 4.34
N GLY A 11 22.21 -9.73 3.22
CA GLY A 11 23.47 -9.95 2.49
C GLY A 11 23.56 -11.27 1.71
N SER A 12 22.53 -12.12 1.71
CA SER A 12 22.55 -13.46 1.08
C SER A 12 22.34 -13.47 -0.45
N GLY A 13 22.46 -12.32 -1.11
CA GLY A 13 22.31 -12.24 -2.57
C GLY A 13 20.88 -12.31 -3.10
N LYS A 14 19.86 -11.94 -2.28
CA LYS A 14 18.44 -11.94 -2.71
C LYS A 14 18.21 -11.22 -4.03
N THR A 15 18.73 -10.01 -4.16
CA THR A 15 18.59 -9.20 -5.38
C THR A 15 19.28 -9.86 -6.57
N TYR A 16 20.47 -10.43 -6.37
CA TYR A 16 21.17 -11.18 -7.39
C TYR A 16 20.34 -12.38 -7.87
N ARG A 17 19.81 -13.17 -6.95
CA ARG A 17 18.96 -14.31 -7.29
C ARG A 17 17.70 -13.88 -8.06
N LEU A 18 17.05 -12.80 -7.61
CA LEU A 18 15.86 -12.26 -8.30
C LEU A 18 16.20 -11.79 -9.72
N THR A 19 17.35 -11.12 -9.90
CA THR A 19 17.85 -10.72 -11.22
C THR A 19 18.02 -11.95 -12.13
N GLN A 20 18.65 -13.02 -11.64
CA GLN A 20 18.86 -14.25 -12.41
C GLN A 20 17.53 -14.92 -12.81
N GLU A 21 16.57 -15.00 -11.89
CA GLU A 21 15.24 -15.57 -12.19
C GLU A 21 14.49 -14.71 -13.25
N MET A 22 14.58 -13.40 -13.17
CA MET A 22 13.94 -12.51 -14.14
C MET A 22 14.59 -12.64 -15.54
N VAL A 23 15.90 -12.65 -15.60
CA VAL A 23 16.65 -12.83 -16.86
C VAL A 23 16.32 -14.21 -17.48
N ALA A 24 16.32 -15.27 -16.68
CA ALA A 24 15.94 -16.59 -17.14
C ALA A 24 14.51 -16.65 -17.70
N LEU A 25 13.55 -15.95 -17.06
CA LEU A 25 12.16 -15.90 -17.55
C LEU A 25 12.00 -15.09 -18.83
N LEU A 26 12.85 -14.08 -19.05
CA LEU A 26 12.84 -13.26 -20.27
C LEU A 26 13.58 -13.90 -21.43
N ASN A 27 14.50 -14.84 -21.17
CA ASN A 27 15.33 -15.47 -22.19
C ASN A 27 14.47 -16.22 -23.24
N PRO A 28 14.63 -15.93 -24.54
CA PRO A 28 13.91 -16.59 -25.63
C PRO A 28 14.03 -18.12 -25.65
N ASP A 29 15.18 -18.66 -25.21
CA ASP A 29 15.46 -20.10 -25.19
C ASP A 29 14.78 -20.82 -24.00
N ASN A 30 14.17 -20.09 -23.07
CA ASN A 30 13.48 -20.68 -21.94
C ASN A 30 12.10 -21.21 -22.33
N PRO A 31 11.79 -22.50 -22.14
CA PRO A 31 10.47 -23.06 -22.45
C PRO A 31 9.32 -22.42 -21.64
N ASN A 32 9.65 -21.82 -20.50
CA ASN A 32 8.71 -21.08 -19.65
C ASN A 32 8.83 -19.55 -19.82
N ARG A 33 9.36 -19.10 -20.97
CA ARG A 33 9.54 -17.69 -21.26
C ARG A 33 8.27 -16.90 -21.03
N VAL A 34 8.43 -15.71 -20.41
CA VAL A 34 7.39 -14.69 -20.33
C VAL A 34 7.86 -13.42 -21.04
N ARG A 35 6.93 -12.63 -21.54
CA ARG A 35 7.25 -11.29 -22.06
C ARG A 35 7.41 -10.32 -20.90
N ALA A 36 8.15 -9.23 -21.10
CA ALA A 36 8.37 -8.21 -20.08
C ALA A 36 7.08 -7.66 -19.49
N ASN A 37 6.04 -7.44 -20.29
CA ASN A 37 4.72 -6.98 -19.84
C ASN A 37 3.96 -8.00 -18.97
N GLY A 38 4.39 -9.24 -18.91
CA GLY A 38 3.87 -10.28 -18.02
C GLY A 38 4.60 -10.35 -16.67
N ILE A 39 5.62 -9.50 -16.44
CA ILE A 39 6.36 -9.47 -15.19
C ILE A 39 5.86 -8.37 -14.28
N ILE A 40 5.56 -8.75 -13.03
CA ILE A 40 5.31 -7.81 -11.93
C ILE A 40 6.35 -8.10 -10.85
N ALA A 41 7.18 -7.11 -10.53
CA ALA A 41 8.18 -7.21 -9.46
C ALA A 41 8.00 -6.06 -8.46
N THR A 42 7.88 -6.39 -7.18
CA THR A 42 7.64 -5.41 -6.11
C THR A 42 8.84 -5.28 -5.19
N THR A 43 9.11 -4.06 -4.77
CA THR A 43 10.12 -3.72 -3.76
C THR A 43 9.54 -2.76 -2.73
N PHE A 44 10.26 -2.52 -1.63
CA PHE A 44 9.80 -1.59 -0.60
C PHE A 44 10.09 -0.12 -0.93
N THR A 45 11.11 0.16 -1.75
CA THR A 45 11.52 1.53 -2.07
C THR A 45 11.68 1.72 -3.58
N ASN A 46 11.44 2.94 -4.05
CA ASN A 46 11.65 3.31 -5.45
C ASN A 46 13.11 3.12 -5.88
N LYS A 47 14.06 3.39 -4.97
CA LYS A 47 15.49 3.17 -5.21
C LYS A 47 15.79 1.69 -5.48
N ALA A 48 15.27 0.79 -4.64
CA ALA A 48 15.46 -0.66 -4.84
C ALA A 48 14.79 -1.16 -6.13
N ALA A 49 13.66 -0.59 -6.52
CA ALA A 49 13.00 -0.91 -7.79
C ALA A 49 13.85 -0.49 -8.99
N ALA A 50 14.39 0.73 -8.97
CA ALA A 50 15.28 1.24 -10.02
C ALA A 50 16.58 0.41 -10.11
N GLU A 51 17.19 0.09 -8.97
CA GLU A 51 18.36 -0.80 -8.92
C GLU A 51 18.08 -2.19 -9.50
N LEU A 52 16.93 -2.79 -9.18
CA LEU A 52 16.54 -4.09 -9.72
C LEU A 52 16.40 -4.02 -11.23
N GLN A 53 15.69 -3.00 -11.73
CA GLN A 53 15.48 -2.81 -13.17
C GLN A 53 16.80 -2.65 -13.91
N GLU A 54 17.72 -1.83 -13.38
CA GLU A 54 19.04 -1.60 -13.97
C GLU A 54 19.89 -2.88 -13.99
N ARG A 55 19.91 -3.64 -12.90
CA ARG A 55 20.63 -4.91 -12.81
C ARG A 55 20.12 -5.96 -13.81
N VAL A 56 18.78 -6.06 -13.95
CA VAL A 56 18.18 -6.97 -14.94
C VAL A 56 18.54 -6.54 -16.35
N ARG A 57 18.43 -5.24 -16.65
CA ARG A 57 18.80 -4.69 -17.97
C ARG A 57 20.26 -4.96 -18.31
N THR A 58 21.17 -4.63 -17.40
CA THR A 58 22.61 -4.86 -17.59
C THR A 58 22.88 -6.34 -17.86
N LYS A 59 22.25 -7.23 -17.10
CA LYS A 59 22.45 -8.65 -17.25
C LYS A 59 21.91 -9.19 -18.59
N LEU A 60 20.77 -8.69 -19.06
CA LEU A 60 20.23 -9.03 -20.39
C LEU A 60 21.19 -8.58 -21.50
N LEU A 61 21.75 -7.38 -21.38
CA LEU A 61 22.73 -6.86 -22.37
C LEU A 61 24.04 -7.68 -22.36
N GLU A 62 24.53 -8.09 -21.18
CA GLU A 62 25.70 -8.97 -21.05
C GLU A 62 25.48 -10.33 -21.74
N GLU A 63 24.25 -10.84 -21.74
CA GLU A 63 23.87 -12.10 -22.39
C GLU A 63 23.47 -11.92 -23.87
N GLY A 64 23.59 -10.71 -24.41
CA GLY A 64 23.26 -10.41 -25.81
C GLY A 64 21.75 -10.32 -26.11
N LEU A 65 20.92 -10.27 -25.08
CA LEU A 65 19.46 -10.21 -25.15
C LEU A 65 18.98 -8.76 -25.26
N ILE A 66 19.38 -8.08 -26.35
CA ILE A 66 19.15 -6.60 -26.53
C ILE A 66 17.66 -6.30 -26.63
N ALA A 67 16.90 -7.10 -27.39
CA ALA A 67 15.47 -6.89 -27.57
C ALA A 67 14.71 -6.99 -26.23
N GLU A 68 15.06 -7.96 -25.40
CA GLU A 68 14.48 -8.18 -24.06
C GLU A 68 14.86 -7.06 -23.11
N ALA A 69 16.08 -6.52 -23.21
CA ALA A 69 16.53 -5.37 -22.42
C ALA A 69 15.75 -4.10 -22.76
N ASP A 70 15.41 -3.89 -24.02
CA ASP A 70 14.60 -2.74 -24.46
C ASP A 70 13.12 -2.92 -24.07
N GLU A 71 12.57 -4.13 -24.18
CA GLU A 71 11.22 -4.46 -23.76
C GLU A 71 11.03 -4.42 -22.23
N LEU A 72 12.10 -4.45 -21.43
CA LEU A 72 12.03 -4.46 -19.96
C LEU A 72 11.29 -3.23 -19.40
N THR A 73 11.24 -2.12 -20.13
CA THR A 73 10.47 -0.93 -19.75
C THR A 73 8.97 -1.20 -19.65
N ASN A 74 8.47 -2.25 -20.30
CA ASN A 74 7.07 -2.68 -20.24
C ASN A 74 6.77 -3.54 -19.01
N ALA A 75 7.79 -3.98 -18.26
CA ALA A 75 7.61 -4.71 -17.02
C ALA A 75 7.09 -3.78 -15.91
N LEU A 76 6.22 -4.30 -15.05
CA LEU A 76 5.71 -3.58 -13.89
C LEU A 76 6.67 -3.77 -12.71
N ILE A 77 7.76 -3.01 -12.68
CA ILE A 77 8.74 -3.00 -11.58
C ILE A 77 8.52 -1.74 -10.75
N GLY A 78 8.35 -1.88 -9.43
CA GLY A 78 8.08 -0.71 -8.57
C GLY A 78 7.73 -1.09 -7.13
N THR A 79 7.37 -0.08 -6.34
CA THR A 79 6.77 -0.31 -5.03
C THR A 79 5.32 -0.78 -5.18
N VAL A 80 4.78 -1.47 -4.16
CA VAL A 80 3.38 -1.91 -4.16
C VAL A 80 2.42 -0.75 -4.44
N HIS A 81 2.62 0.40 -3.79
CA HIS A 81 1.80 1.60 -4.02
C HIS A 81 1.98 2.16 -5.44
N GLY A 82 3.21 2.28 -5.92
CA GLY A 82 3.48 2.75 -7.28
C GLY A 82 2.90 1.85 -8.37
N LEU A 83 2.93 0.53 -8.16
CA LEU A 83 2.27 -0.42 -9.07
C LEU A 83 0.76 -0.33 -8.98
N GLY A 84 0.20 -0.14 -7.78
CA GLY A 84 -1.23 0.11 -7.58
C GLY A 84 -1.72 1.30 -8.39
N VAL A 85 -1.00 2.42 -8.36
CA VAL A 85 -1.31 3.60 -9.17
C VAL A 85 -1.24 3.30 -10.67
N LYS A 86 -0.20 2.61 -11.13
CA LYS A 86 -0.07 2.22 -12.55
C LYS A 86 -1.24 1.35 -13.00
N LEU A 87 -1.66 0.40 -12.18
CA LEU A 87 -2.81 -0.47 -12.46
C LEU A 87 -4.12 0.32 -12.45
N LEU A 88 -4.34 1.19 -11.46
CA LEU A 88 -5.51 2.05 -11.40
C LEU A 88 -5.61 2.99 -12.61
N LYS A 89 -4.50 3.59 -13.05
CA LYS A 89 -4.47 4.41 -14.26
C LYS A 89 -4.80 3.60 -15.51
N ARG A 90 -4.30 2.36 -15.61
CA ARG A 90 -4.51 1.47 -16.74
C ARG A 90 -5.96 0.95 -16.84
N PHE A 91 -6.57 0.67 -15.70
CA PHE A 91 -7.92 0.10 -15.58
C PHE A 91 -8.90 1.06 -14.90
N ALA A 92 -8.70 2.37 -15.11
CA ALA A 92 -9.47 3.41 -14.43
C ALA A 92 -10.96 3.31 -14.70
N PHE A 93 -11.34 3.06 -15.94
CA PHE A 93 -12.75 2.96 -16.35
C PHE A 93 -13.41 1.71 -15.77
N GLU A 94 -12.72 0.58 -15.79
CA GLU A 94 -13.21 -0.68 -15.21
C GLU A 94 -13.34 -0.58 -13.68
N ALA A 95 -12.43 0.16 -13.04
CA ALA A 95 -12.46 0.41 -11.61
C ALA A 95 -13.42 1.53 -11.19
N GLY A 96 -14.02 2.26 -12.15
CA GLY A 96 -14.92 3.38 -11.86
C GLY A 96 -14.23 4.57 -11.18
N VAL A 97 -12.92 4.78 -11.44
CA VAL A 97 -12.14 5.89 -10.89
C VAL A 97 -11.60 6.78 -12.01
N SER A 98 -11.16 7.99 -11.63
CA SER A 98 -10.46 8.87 -12.58
C SER A 98 -9.12 8.27 -12.99
N PRO A 99 -8.69 8.37 -14.26
CA PRO A 99 -7.32 8.02 -14.66
C PRO A 99 -6.26 8.96 -14.08
N GLU A 100 -6.67 10.13 -13.58
CA GLU A 100 -5.81 11.09 -12.88
C GLU A 100 -5.74 10.78 -11.39
N VAL A 101 -5.32 9.57 -11.04
CA VAL A 101 -5.06 9.18 -9.65
C VAL A 101 -3.59 9.34 -9.32
N ASP A 102 -3.31 9.74 -8.07
CA ASP A 102 -1.95 9.81 -7.56
C ASP A 102 -1.90 9.41 -6.08
N ILE A 103 -0.69 9.24 -5.54
CA ILE A 103 -0.47 8.92 -4.14
C ILE A 103 -0.53 10.22 -3.34
N ILE A 104 -1.44 10.28 -2.36
CA ILE A 104 -1.50 11.40 -1.43
C ILE A 104 -0.26 11.36 -0.54
N ALA A 105 0.48 12.47 -0.48
CA ALA A 105 1.60 12.60 0.44
C ALA A 105 1.14 12.50 1.91
N ASP A 106 1.99 11.97 2.78
CA ASP A 106 1.64 11.78 4.19
C ASP A 106 1.24 13.09 4.87
N GLU A 107 1.87 14.21 4.47
CA GLU A 107 1.56 15.57 4.95
C GLU A 107 0.14 16.01 4.57
N ASP A 108 -0.33 15.63 3.39
CA ASP A 108 -1.64 16.00 2.88
C ASP A 108 -2.76 15.12 3.46
N GLN A 109 -2.46 13.88 3.85
CA GLN A 109 -3.44 12.96 4.44
C GLN A 109 -4.09 13.54 5.70
N GLN A 110 -3.30 14.16 6.58
CA GLN A 110 -3.82 14.77 7.80
C GLN A 110 -4.72 15.97 7.49
N THR A 111 -4.33 16.79 6.53
CA THR A 111 -5.10 17.94 6.08
C THR A 111 -6.46 17.51 5.50
N MET A 112 -6.45 16.52 4.61
CA MET A 112 -7.68 15.97 4.03
C MET A 112 -8.59 15.32 5.07
N PHE A 113 -8.01 14.60 6.04
CA PHE A 113 -8.77 14.04 7.16
C PHE A 113 -9.44 15.14 7.98
N ASN A 114 -8.69 16.18 8.34
CA ASN A 114 -9.21 17.30 9.13
C ASN A 114 -10.32 18.06 8.38
N GLN A 115 -10.19 18.26 7.07
CA GLN A 115 -11.23 18.89 6.24
C GLN A 115 -12.49 18.02 6.19
N SER A 116 -12.35 16.72 5.98
CA SER A 116 -13.46 15.77 5.97
C SER A 116 -14.15 15.70 7.32
N LEU A 117 -13.38 15.69 8.40
CA LEU A 117 -13.91 15.69 9.76
C LEU A 117 -14.65 16.99 10.08
N ALA A 118 -14.11 18.14 9.68
CA ALA A 118 -14.74 19.45 9.91
C ALA A 118 -16.13 19.56 9.28
N ALA A 119 -16.36 18.87 8.15
CA ALA A 119 -17.67 18.88 7.47
C ALA A 119 -18.78 18.20 8.28
N ILE A 120 -18.44 17.28 9.18
CA ILE A 120 -19.41 16.51 9.99
C ILE A 120 -19.44 16.92 11.47
N LEU A 121 -18.44 17.68 11.93
CA LEU A 121 -18.36 18.12 13.32
C LEU A 121 -19.35 19.25 13.61
N THR A 122 -20.24 19.01 14.55
CA THR A 122 -21.09 20.06 15.13
C THR A 122 -20.48 20.55 16.45
N PRO A 123 -20.75 21.80 16.88
CA PRO A 123 -20.34 22.31 18.20
C PRO A 123 -20.77 21.40 19.36
N LYS A 124 -21.95 20.81 19.25
CA LYS A 124 -22.47 19.85 20.23
C LYS A 124 -21.66 18.58 20.31
N LEU A 125 -21.24 18.05 19.16
CA LEU A 125 -20.40 16.84 19.12
C LEU A 125 -19.03 17.12 19.72
N ILE A 126 -18.43 18.24 19.38
CA ILE A 126 -17.13 18.66 19.92
C ILE A 126 -17.19 18.75 21.45
N SER A 127 -18.18 19.50 22.01
CA SER A 127 -18.33 19.64 23.46
C SER A 127 -18.60 18.30 24.16
N THR A 128 -19.33 17.39 23.52
CA THR A 128 -19.58 16.06 24.05
C THR A 128 -18.29 15.23 24.13
N MET A 129 -17.46 15.28 23.08
CA MET A 129 -16.18 14.55 23.04
C MET A 129 -15.17 15.11 24.03
N GLU A 130 -15.12 16.44 24.19
CA GLU A 130 -14.27 17.09 25.19
C GLU A 130 -14.68 16.73 26.63
N ALA A 131 -15.99 16.77 26.94
CA ALA A 131 -16.50 16.36 28.24
C ALA A 131 -16.24 14.87 28.53
N LEU A 132 -16.34 14.00 27.51
CA LEU A 132 -16.02 12.59 27.64
C LEU A 132 -14.52 12.38 27.94
N ALA A 133 -13.63 13.06 27.21
CA ALA A 133 -12.20 12.98 27.44
C ALA A 133 -11.82 13.44 28.86
N GLU A 134 -12.47 14.48 29.37
CA GLU A 134 -12.28 14.97 30.75
C GLU A 134 -12.76 13.94 31.79
N ARG A 135 -13.96 13.39 31.62
CA ARG A 135 -14.53 12.37 32.51
C ARG A 135 -13.67 11.10 32.58
N LEU A 136 -13.07 10.70 31.46
CA LEU A 136 -12.17 9.56 31.40
C LEU A 136 -10.76 9.90 31.90
N GLY A 137 -10.51 11.14 32.30
CA GLY A 137 -9.22 11.59 32.82
C GLY A 137 -8.09 11.57 31.79
N LEU A 138 -8.41 11.62 30.50
CA LEU A 138 -7.43 11.57 29.41
C LEU A 138 -6.63 12.87 29.30
N ASN A 139 -7.16 13.99 29.81
CA ASN A 139 -6.53 15.33 29.80
C ASN A 139 -5.58 15.60 30.98
N LYS A 140 -5.23 14.57 31.79
CA LYS A 140 -4.49 14.78 33.07
C LYS A 140 -3.04 15.23 32.89
N LYS A 141 -2.38 14.91 31.77
CA LYS A 141 -0.97 15.25 31.55
C LYS A 141 -0.76 16.23 30.40
N GLU A 142 -1.48 16.05 29.30
CA GLU A 142 -1.47 16.88 28.10
C GLU A 142 -2.88 16.98 27.55
N ARG A 143 -3.17 18.02 26.75
CA ARG A 143 -4.46 18.14 26.10
C ARG A 143 -4.67 16.98 25.15
N TYR A 144 -5.55 16.06 25.51
CA TYR A 144 -5.90 14.90 24.69
C TYR A 144 -6.68 15.30 23.44
N ASP A 145 -6.17 14.97 22.27
CA ASP A 145 -6.88 15.18 21.01
C ASP A 145 -7.55 13.87 20.54
N TRP A 146 -8.84 13.74 20.84
CA TRP A 146 -9.66 12.60 20.44
C TRP A 146 -9.72 12.38 18.91
N ARG A 147 -9.37 13.40 18.08
CA ARG A 147 -9.34 13.29 16.63
C ARG A 147 -8.29 12.27 16.15
N ILE A 148 -7.22 12.11 16.91
CA ILE A 148 -6.19 11.12 16.65
C ILE A 148 -6.78 9.70 16.70
N GLU A 149 -7.61 9.41 17.70
CA GLU A 149 -8.26 8.10 17.81
C GLU A 149 -9.33 7.89 16.72
N VAL A 150 -10.08 8.92 16.37
CA VAL A 150 -11.04 8.86 15.25
C VAL A 150 -10.31 8.55 13.94
N LYS A 151 -9.17 9.20 13.67
CA LYS A 151 -8.34 8.91 12.51
C LYS A 151 -7.87 7.46 12.50
N ARG A 152 -7.34 6.98 13.62
CA ARG A 152 -6.86 5.60 13.77
C ARG A 152 -7.97 4.57 13.51
N LEU A 153 -9.16 4.79 14.07
CA LEU A 153 -10.33 3.91 13.84
C LEU A 153 -10.76 3.95 12.37
N THR A 154 -10.74 5.11 11.75
CA THR A 154 -11.05 5.27 10.32
C THR A 154 -10.05 4.53 9.44
N ASP A 155 -8.76 4.62 9.74
CA ASP A 155 -7.71 3.93 9.00
C ASP A 155 -7.84 2.40 9.14
N ILE A 156 -8.16 1.90 10.34
CA ILE A 156 -8.43 0.46 10.58
C ILE A 156 -9.67 0.01 9.79
N ALA A 157 -10.75 0.78 9.83
CA ALA A 157 -11.98 0.44 9.11
C ALA A 157 -11.75 0.38 7.60
N ARG A 158 -11.02 1.33 7.03
CA ARG A 158 -10.66 1.35 5.60
C ARG A 158 -9.74 0.18 5.23
N ALA A 159 -8.71 -0.08 6.03
CA ALA A 159 -7.75 -1.18 5.77
C ALA A 159 -8.44 -2.56 5.78
N ASN A 160 -9.53 -2.71 6.51
CA ASN A 160 -10.29 -3.96 6.61
C ASN A 160 -11.59 -3.94 5.79
N ALA A 161 -11.80 -2.94 4.92
CA ALA A 161 -13.02 -2.78 4.13
C ALA A 161 -14.31 -2.93 4.95
N MET A 162 -14.32 -2.40 6.18
CA MET A 162 -15.46 -2.49 7.09
C MET A 162 -16.59 -1.59 6.61
N ASP A 163 -17.72 -2.19 6.32
CA ASP A 163 -18.97 -1.48 6.03
C ASP A 163 -19.68 -0.98 7.30
N LEU A 164 -20.73 -0.20 7.14
CA LEU A 164 -21.48 0.37 8.25
C LEU A 164 -22.08 -0.70 9.19
N PRO A 165 -22.70 -1.81 8.69
CA PRO A 165 -23.17 -2.91 9.55
C PRO A 165 -22.05 -3.53 10.38
N THR A 166 -20.86 -3.72 9.81
CA THR A 166 -19.70 -4.28 10.51
C THR A 166 -19.20 -3.33 11.60
N LEU A 167 -19.15 -2.02 11.33
CA LEU A 167 -18.80 -1.00 12.33
C LEU A 167 -19.81 -0.99 13.49
N GLU A 168 -21.09 -1.03 13.22
CA GLU A 168 -22.14 -1.07 14.25
C GLU A 168 -22.05 -2.34 15.10
N LYS A 169 -21.77 -3.51 14.50
CA LYS A 169 -21.53 -4.76 15.21
C LYS A 169 -20.29 -4.66 16.10
N SER A 170 -19.20 -4.13 15.60
CA SER A 170 -17.96 -3.92 16.37
C SER A 170 -18.19 -3.02 17.57
N LYS A 171 -18.92 -1.92 17.39
CA LYS A 171 -19.32 -1.00 18.46
C LYS A 171 -20.12 -1.72 19.55
N ARG A 172 -21.15 -2.51 19.19
CA ARG A 172 -21.96 -3.28 20.15
C ARG A 172 -21.10 -4.27 20.92
N ASN A 173 -20.30 -5.07 20.23
CA ASN A 173 -19.40 -6.03 20.87
C ASN A 173 -18.44 -5.36 21.87
N SER A 174 -17.92 -4.18 21.56
CA SER A 174 -17.04 -3.42 22.45
C SER A 174 -17.78 -2.95 23.70
N ILE A 175 -19.01 -2.48 23.54
CA ILE A 175 -19.86 -2.04 24.67
C ILE A 175 -20.21 -3.25 25.55
N ASP A 176 -20.67 -4.34 24.98
CA ASP A 176 -21.06 -5.56 25.71
C ASP A 176 -19.87 -6.15 26.47
N SER A 177 -18.69 -6.18 25.86
CA SER A 177 -17.46 -6.64 26.53
C SER A 177 -17.05 -5.74 27.70
N PHE A 178 -17.28 -4.43 27.60
CA PHE A 178 -16.99 -3.49 28.70
C PHE A 178 -17.91 -3.70 29.92
N PHE A 179 -19.19 -4.05 29.70
CA PHE A 179 -20.12 -4.31 30.79
C PHE A 179 -20.02 -5.72 31.40
N GLN A 180 -19.19 -6.59 30.83
CA GLN A 180 -18.92 -7.94 31.39
C GLN A 180 -17.66 -7.96 32.27
N LEU A 181 -16.92 -6.88 32.37
CA LEU A 181 -15.77 -6.67 33.26
C LEU A 181 -16.21 -6.07 34.60
#